data_efbdc00ea9f0d0d70057852b730f65ba
#
_entry.id   efbdc00ea9f0d0d70057852b730f65ba
#
_cell.length_a   1.000
_cell.length_b   1.000
_cell.length_c   1.000
_cell.angle_alpha   90.00
_cell.angle_beta   90.00
_cell.angle_gamma   90.00
#
_symmetry.space_group_name_H-M   'P 1'
#
loop_
_entity.id
_entity.type
_entity.pdbx_description
1 polymer ?
#
loop_
_entity_poly.entity_id
_entity_poly.type
_entity_poly.pdbx_seq_one_letter_code
_entity_poly.pdbx_strand_id
1 'polypeptide(L)'
;MNIRHTVFTLLAAGSVAVSAADKMRVGYLAEPAHGLHFIARDKGYFAEEGIDAAMFQFATTAEGCSAVRARKLDVGTFGTAAPLLFIARGADFTIFGGMMIGGQAIIVKPENAAKFRDLTHFKGKKVGLGKLSTGDVIFRGALKKAGIDPYKDLRIIEFGGQNAVVEAVRKGAVDAGIVFSPHFSLARKKYGLVVSNYIADFQPGYTCCRLIANTPDVKAKRDVYRRYLIAEIRAYKFYREHPEETVRIFARALKLDEDLIKADTYTNRTFESNPDPLKKGTLDFWNTMKAIDYLPKTEVDINRHIDTTIYREALDEVLKRYPDDPIFKEMDAFFKANN
;
A
#
# COMPACT_ATOMS: atom_id res chain seq x y z
N MET A 1 -19.68 35.97 -71.75
CA MET A 1 -18.94 36.45 -70.62
C MET A 1 -19.38 35.62 -69.40
N ASN A 2 -18.62 34.52 -69.14
CA ASN A 2 -18.99 33.53 -68.11
C ASN A 2 -18.22 33.81 -66.84
N ILE A 3 -18.92 34.21 -65.79
CA ILE A 3 -18.37 34.46 -64.44
C ILE A 3 -18.39 33.09 -63.69
N ARG A 4 -17.22 32.48 -63.45
CA ARG A 4 -17.09 31.32 -62.58
C ARG A 4 -17.02 31.80 -61.12
N HIS A 5 -17.99 31.37 -60.33
CA HIS A 5 -17.94 31.55 -58.86
C HIS A 5 -17.11 30.45 -58.23
N THR A 6 -15.95 30.81 -57.69
CA THR A 6 -15.12 29.89 -56.87
C THR A 6 -15.62 29.97 -55.43
N VAL A 7 -16.19 28.88 -54.94
CA VAL A 7 -16.56 28.72 -53.54
C VAL A 7 -15.32 28.32 -52.76
N PHE A 8 -14.83 29.18 -51.87
CA PHE A 8 -13.79 28.87 -50.90
C PHE A 8 -14.45 28.21 -49.66
N THR A 9 -14.21 26.89 -49.51
CA THR A 9 -14.59 26.20 -48.26
C THR A 9 -13.53 26.43 -47.19
N LEU A 10 -13.81 27.24 -46.18
CA LEU A 10 -12.96 27.36 -44.99
C LEU A 10 -13.09 26.07 -44.17
N LEU A 11 -12.02 25.28 -44.13
CA LEU A 11 -11.84 24.23 -43.14
C LEU A 11 -11.47 24.88 -41.79
N ALA A 12 -12.40 24.94 -40.86
CA ALA A 12 -12.13 25.30 -39.47
C ALA A 12 -11.37 24.14 -38.81
N ALA A 13 -10.05 24.28 -38.68
CA ALA A 13 -9.24 23.41 -37.84
C ALA A 13 -9.57 23.71 -36.38
N GLY A 14 -10.42 22.88 -35.78
CA GLY A 14 -10.67 22.93 -34.36
C GLY A 14 -9.39 22.55 -33.60
N SER A 15 -8.71 23.53 -33.03
CA SER A 15 -7.63 23.29 -32.08
C SER A 15 -8.19 22.63 -30.84
N VAL A 16 -7.98 21.31 -30.68
CA VAL A 16 -8.20 20.62 -29.43
C VAL A 16 -7.18 21.19 -28.43
N ALA A 17 -7.63 22.05 -27.55
CA ALA A 17 -6.79 22.52 -26.44
C ALA A 17 -6.40 21.29 -25.59
N VAL A 18 -5.15 20.83 -25.73
CA VAL A 18 -4.59 19.83 -24.83
C VAL A 18 -4.50 20.48 -23.45
N SER A 19 -5.40 20.13 -22.56
CA SER A 19 -5.31 20.55 -21.15
C SER A 19 -3.98 20.07 -20.57
N ALA A 20 -3.29 20.94 -19.84
CA ALA A 20 -2.06 20.55 -19.15
C ALA A 20 -2.38 19.40 -18.17
N ALA A 21 -1.49 18.40 -18.12
CA ALA A 21 -1.67 17.27 -17.21
C ALA A 21 -1.66 17.71 -15.74
N ASP A 22 -2.53 17.12 -14.93
CA ASP A 22 -2.57 17.35 -13.49
C ASP A 22 -1.34 16.74 -12.82
N LYS A 23 -0.53 17.58 -12.18
CA LYS A 23 0.66 17.13 -11.45
C LYS A 23 0.25 16.48 -10.14
N MET A 24 0.73 15.26 -9.88
CA MET A 24 0.52 14.54 -8.63
C MET A 24 1.84 14.03 -8.05
N ARG A 25 2.09 14.35 -6.79
CA ARG A 25 3.25 13.87 -6.02
C ARG A 25 2.82 12.65 -5.23
N VAL A 26 3.37 11.48 -5.57
CA VAL A 26 3.00 10.18 -5.02
C VAL A 26 4.11 9.65 -4.12
N GLY A 27 3.80 9.48 -2.83
CA GLY A 27 4.72 8.91 -1.85
C GLY A 27 4.58 7.40 -1.73
N TYR A 28 5.70 6.68 -1.66
CA TYR A 28 5.73 5.24 -1.55
C TYR A 28 6.87 4.73 -0.67
N LEU A 29 6.81 3.46 -0.25
CA LEU A 29 7.91 2.71 0.35
C LEU A 29 8.56 1.81 -0.69
N ALA A 30 9.87 1.52 -0.55
CA ALA A 30 10.61 0.64 -1.46
C ALA A 30 10.22 -0.83 -1.24
N GLU A 31 9.00 -1.18 -1.62
CA GLU A 31 8.48 -2.55 -1.54
C GLU A 31 7.71 -2.93 -2.82
N PRO A 32 7.82 -4.19 -3.28
CA PRO A 32 7.18 -4.65 -4.53
C PRO A 32 5.67 -4.46 -4.52
N ALA A 33 5.04 -4.55 -3.36
CA ALA A 33 3.60 -4.37 -3.20
C ALA A 33 3.09 -2.97 -3.57
N HIS A 34 3.97 -1.94 -3.60
CA HIS A 34 3.64 -0.59 -4.10
C HIS A 34 3.83 -0.46 -5.62
N GLY A 35 4.03 -1.57 -6.31
CA GLY A 35 4.40 -1.63 -7.72
C GLY A 35 3.35 -1.15 -8.71
N LEU A 36 2.06 -1.11 -8.34
CA LEU A 36 1.01 -0.64 -9.25
C LEU A 36 1.28 0.77 -9.76
N HIS A 37 1.82 1.65 -8.91
CA HIS A 37 2.23 3.01 -9.32
C HIS A 37 3.26 2.98 -10.45
N PHE A 38 4.23 2.05 -10.39
CA PHE A 38 5.27 1.94 -11.41
C PHE A 38 4.71 1.38 -12.71
N ILE A 39 3.79 0.41 -12.63
CA ILE A 39 3.07 -0.08 -13.80
C ILE A 39 2.26 1.06 -14.43
N ALA A 40 1.45 1.78 -13.65
CA ALA A 40 0.63 2.87 -14.15
C ALA A 40 1.46 3.96 -14.85
N ARG A 41 2.64 4.29 -14.30
CA ARG A 41 3.59 5.22 -14.91
C ARG A 41 4.21 4.65 -16.19
N ASP A 42 4.82 3.47 -16.12
CA ASP A 42 5.65 2.91 -17.19
C ASP A 42 4.80 2.43 -18.39
N LYS A 43 3.54 2.05 -18.14
CA LYS A 43 2.55 1.71 -19.18
C LYS A 43 1.78 2.92 -19.72
N GLY A 44 2.04 4.12 -19.18
CA GLY A 44 1.40 5.34 -19.61
C GLY A 44 -0.03 5.54 -19.12
N TYR A 45 -0.55 4.70 -18.20
CA TYR A 45 -1.94 4.80 -17.74
C TYR A 45 -2.23 6.12 -17.01
N PHE A 46 -1.27 6.66 -16.26
CA PHE A 46 -1.41 8.00 -15.68
C PHE A 46 -1.52 9.08 -16.76
N ALA A 47 -0.65 9.02 -17.80
CA ALA A 47 -0.66 10.00 -18.87
C ALA A 47 -1.96 9.95 -19.70
N GLU A 48 -2.50 8.75 -19.95
CA GLU A 48 -3.79 8.56 -20.63
C GLU A 48 -4.96 9.15 -19.84
N GLU A 49 -4.85 9.16 -18.51
CA GLU A 49 -5.83 9.80 -17.62
C GLU A 49 -5.48 11.28 -17.34
N GLY A 50 -4.54 11.88 -18.10
CA GLY A 50 -4.16 13.29 -17.98
C GLY A 50 -3.44 13.62 -16.67
N ILE A 51 -2.68 12.67 -16.10
CA ILE A 51 -1.92 12.81 -14.85
C ILE A 51 -0.42 12.73 -15.12
N ASP A 52 0.33 13.70 -14.58
CA ASP A 52 1.79 13.69 -14.48
C ASP A 52 2.18 13.31 -13.04
N ALA A 53 2.49 12.02 -12.82
CA ALA A 53 2.74 11.46 -11.49
C ALA A 53 4.25 11.41 -11.18
N ALA A 54 4.70 12.23 -10.24
CA ALA A 54 6.06 12.21 -9.70
C ALA A 54 6.14 11.33 -8.44
N MET A 55 7.07 10.37 -8.43
CA MET A 55 7.21 9.36 -7.39
C MET A 55 8.27 9.73 -6.35
N PHE A 56 7.92 9.67 -5.05
CA PHE A 56 8.81 10.03 -3.92
C PHE A 56 8.90 8.86 -2.95
N GLN A 57 10.12 8.34 -2.77
CA GLN A 57 10.40 7.24 -1.85
C GLN A 57 10.62 7.76 -0.43
N PHE A 58 10.04 7.05 0.55
CA PHE A 58 10.23 7.29 1.98
C PHE A 58 10.85 6.07 2.66
N ALA A 59 11.57 6.29 3.74
CA ALA A 59 12.15 5.21 4.55
C ALA A 59 11.13 4.61 5.52
N THR A 60 10.18 5.41 6.01
CA THR A 60 9.17 4.99 6.99
C THR A 60 7.77 5.52 6.65
N THR A 61 6.75 4.79 7.10
CA THR A 61 5.34 5.23 6.99
C THR A 61 5.08 6.55 7.72
N ALA A 62 5.74 6.76 8.86
CA ALA A 62 5.57 7.97 9.68
C ALA A 62 6.05 9.23 8.94
N GLU A 63 7.21 9.16 8.27
CA GLU A 63 7.74 10.26 7.45
C GLU A 63 6.81 10.57 6.29
N GLY A 64 6.33 9.54 5.59
CA GLY A 64 5.42 9.69 4.48
C GLY A 64 4.09 10.32 4.88
N CYS A 65 3.46 9.87 5.97
CA CYS A 65 2.24 10.49 6.51
C CYS A 65 2.46 11.96 6.91
N SER A 66 3.63 12.27 7.49
CA SER A 66 3.99 13.65 7.81
C SER A 66 4.11 14.52 6.55
N ALA A 67 4.64 13.97 5.45
CA ALA A 67 4.73 14.66 4.17
C ALA A 67 3.34 14.90 3.54
N VAL A 68 2.40 13.93 3.64
CA VAL A 68 1.00 14.14 3.22
C VAL A 68 0.36 15.26 4.05
N ARG A 69 0.47 15.18 5.39
CA ARG A 69 -0.08 16.21 6.28
C ARG A 69 0.45 17.62 5.98
N ALA A 70 1.73 17.70 5.63
CA ALA A 70 2.38 18.95 5.25
C ALA A 70 2.10 19.39 3.79
N ARG A 71 1.22 18.69 3.07
CA ARG A 71 0.91 18.93 1.64
C ARG A 71 2.13 18.89 0.71
N LYS A 72 3.17 18.15 1.10
CA LYS A 72 4.32 17.85 0.25
C LYS A 72 4.06 16.69 -0.72
N LEU A 73 3.03 15.90 -0.45
CA LEU A 73 2.49 14.84 -1.28
C LEU A 73 1.01 15.07 -1.53
N ASP A 74 0.54 14.69 -2.70
CA ASP A 74 -0.87 14.68 -3.08
C ASP A 74 -1.50 13.32 -2.76
N VAL A 75 -0.74 12.24 -2.94
CA VAL A 75 -1.10 10.86 -2.57
C VAL A 75 0.02 10.24 -1.74
N GLY A 76 -0.33 9.57 -0.66
CA GLY A 76 0.57 8.73 0.11
C GLY A 76 0.12 7.27 0.10
N THR A 77 1.06 6.35 -0.12
CA THR A 77 0.83 4.91 -0.05
C THR A 77 1.61 4.37 1.13
N PHE A 78 0.94 4.15 2.24
CA PHE A 78 1.60 3.82 3.50
C PHE A 78 0.85 2.76 4.29
N GLY A 79 1.61 2.03 5.13
CA GLY A 79 1.06 1.00 6.02
C GLY A 79 -0.08 1.54 6.88
N THR A 80 -1.16 0.79 6.98
CA THR A 80 -2.46 1.22 7.55
C THR A 80 -2.38 1.78 8.97
N ALA A 81 -1.46 1.30 9.81
CA ALA A 81 -1.33 1.76 11.19
C ALA A 81 -1.01 3.27 11.31
N ALA A 82 -0.10 3.77 10.47
CA ALA A 82 0.33 5.17 10.55
C ALA A 82 -0.79 6.14 10.16
N PRO A 83 -1.45 6.04 8.99
CA PRO A 83 -2.59 6.88 8.64
C PRO A 83 -3.67 6.91 9.72
N LEU A 84 -4.04 5.76 10.26
CA LEU A 84 -5.07 5.68 11.31
C LEU A 84 -4.64 6.37 12.61
N LEU A 85 -3.38 6.23 13.01
CA LEU A 85 -2.87 6.95 14.19
C LEU A 85 -2.82 8.47 13.95
N PHE A 86 -2.44 8.91 12.73
CA PHE A 86 -2.47 10.33 12.37
C PHE A 86 -3.90 10.89 12.40
N ILE A 87 -4.88 10.15 11.88
CA ILE A 87 -6.31 10.50 11.95
C ILE A 87 -6.77 10.58 13.41
N ALA A 88 -6.44 9.60 14.25
CA ALA A 88 -6.76 9.62 15.69
C ALA A 88 -6.18 10.84 16.42
N ARG A 89 -5.09 11.42 15.89
CA ARG A 89 -4.43 12.63 16.38
C ARG A 89 -4.86 13.92 15.65
N GLY A 90 -5.98 13.87 14.92
CA GLY A 90 -6.60 15.01 14.27
C GLY A 90 -6.03 15.36 12.89
N ALA A 91 -5.34 14.45 12.20
CA ALA A 91 -5.02 14.66 10.80
C ALA A 91 -6.28 14.48 9.94
N ASP A 92 -6.55 15.44 9.07
CA ASP A 92 -7.70 15.41 8.15
C ASP A 92 -7.33 14.67 6.86
N PHE A 93 -7.14 13.34 6.98
CA PHE A 93 -6.88 12.45 5.86
C PHE A 93 -8.14 11.76 5.39
N THR A 94 -8.22 11.50 4.09
CA THR A 94 -9.15 10.56 3.45
C THR A 94 -8.40 9.35 2.96
N ILE A 95 -8.83 8.15 3.37
CA ILE A 95 -8.46 6.87 2.78
C ILE A 95 -9.41 6.65 1.60
N PHE A 96 -8.90 6.60 0.37
CA PHE A 96 -9.73 6.55 -0.83
C PHE A 96 -9.44 5.34 -1.74
N GLY A 97 -8.43 4.55 -1.38
CA GLY A 97 -8.03 3.34 -2.10
C GLY A 97 -7.10 2.48 -1.28
N GLY A 98 -6.66 1.39 -1.87
CA GLY A 98 -5.73 0.45 -1.32
C GLY A 98 -4.48 0.26 -2.18
N MET A 99 -3.56 -0.55 -1.68
CA MET A 99 -2.39 -0.94 -2.45
C MET A 99 -1.93 -2.36 -2.10
N MET A 100 -2.08 -2.79 -0.84
CA MET A 100 -1.48 -4.03 -0.38
C MET A 100 -2.34 -4.73 0.67
N ILE A 101 -2.38 -6.05 0.57
CA ILE A 101 -2.89 -7.00 1.56
C ILE A 101 -1.72 -7.89 1.98
N GLY A 102 -1.49 -8.10 3.28
CA GLY A 102 -0.40 -8.96 3.75
C GLY A 102 0.99 -8.31 3.67
N GLY A 103 2.02 -9.13 3.41
CA GLY A 103 3.37 -8.71 3.03
C GLY A 103 4.38 -8.51 4.16
N GLN A 104 4.08 -8.93 5.39
CA GLN A 104 5.02 -8.83 6.51
C GLN A 104 5.28 -10.17 7.16
N ALA A 105 6.46 -10.33 7.74
CA ALA A 105 6.89 -11.55 8.38
C ALA A 105 7.76 -11.27 9.61
N ILE A 106 7.82 -12.26 10.50
CA ILE A 106 8.74 -12.29 11.64
C ILE A 106 9.99 -13.05 11.22
N ILE A 107 11.14 -12.39 11.25
CA ILE A 107 12.44 -13.00 11.00
C ILE A 107 13.16 -13.29 12.31
N VAL A 108 13.87 -14.40 12.32
CA VAL A 108 14.65 -14.89 13.46
C VAL A 108 15.94 -15.57 12.98
N LYS A 109 16.86 -15.87 13.88
CA LYS A 109 17.97 -16.76 13.59
C LYS A 109 17.47 -18.20 13.39
N PRO A 110 18.10 -19.04 12.54
CA PRO A 110 17.63 -20.38 12.19
C PRO A 110 17.34 -21.29 13.40
N GLU A 111 18.21 -21.24 14.42
CA GLU A 111 18.07 -22.04 15.64
C GLU A 111 16.81 -21.69 16.46
N ASN A 112 16.23 -20.55 16.21
CA ASN A 112 15.04 -20.04 16.90
C ASN A 112 13.74 -20.25 16.10
N ALA A 113 13.79 -20.72 14.85
CA ALA A 113 12.66 -20.75 13.94
C ALA A 113 11.47 -21.54 14.47
N ALA A 114 11.70 -22.76 14.93
CA ALA A 114 10.64 -23.63 15.48
C ALA A 114 10.04 -23.05 16.76
N LYS A 115 10.88 -22.48 17.62
CA LYS A 115 10.49 -21.92 18.90
C LYS A 115 9.54 -20.76 18.75
N PHE A 116 9.84 -19.78 17.87
CA PHE A 116 9.04 -18.58 17.70
C PHE A 116 7.78 -18.77 16.83
N ARG A 117 7.47 -19.99 16.41
CA ARG A 117 6.14 -20.30 15.84
C ARG A 117 5.04 -20.20 16.89
N ASP A 118 5.35 -20.49 18.13
CA ASP A 118 4.44 -20.33 19.27
C ASP A 118 4.63 -18.96 19.93
N LEU A 119 3.54 -18.18 20.01
CA LEU A 119 3.52 -16.84 20.58
C LEU A 119 3.97 -16.79 22.04
N THR A 120 3.79 -17.88 22.81
CA THR A 120 4.19 -17.94 24.23
C THR A 120 5.70 -17.73 24.43
N HIS A 121 6.49 -18.12 23.43
CA HIS A 121 7.94 -17.95 23.46
C HIS A 121 8.44 -16.54 23.26
N PHE A 122 7.56 -15.59 22.93
CA PHE A 122 7.92 -14.16 22.89
C PHE A 122 7.95 -13.52 24.29
N LYS A 123 7.44 -14.18 25.35
CA LYS A 123 7.54 -13.65 26.72
C LYS A 123 9.01 -13.47 27.11
N GLY A 124 9.34 -12.28 27.65
CA GLY A 124 10.70 -11.88 28.03
C GLY A 124 11.62 -11.54 26.87
N LYS A 125 11.13 -11.54 25.61
CA LYS A 125 11.95 -11.35 24.42
C LYS A 125 11.94 -9.91 23.92
N LYS A 126 12.98 -9.57 23.13
CA LYS A 126 13.10 -8.30 22.41
C LYS A 126 12.67 -8.50 20.96
N VAL A 127 11.70 -7.73 20.50
CA VAL A 127 11.21 -7.76 19.12
C VAL A 127 11.49 -6.41 18.44
N GLY A 128 12.25 -6.44 17.36
CA GLY A 128 12.55 -5.24 16.56
C GLY A 128 11.48 -5.02 15.48
N LEU A 129 11.13 -3.76 15.22
CA LEU A 129 10.22 -3.41 14.11
C LEU A 129 10.42 -1.96 13.66
N GLY A 130 9.92 -1.63 12.47
CA GLY A 130 9.85 -0.25 12.00
C GLY A 130 8.73 0.52 12.72
N LYS A 131 9.00 1.78 13.00
CA LYS A 131 8.03 2.65 13.69
C LYS A 131 6.70 2.73 12.94
N LEU A 132 5.59 2.56 13.65
CA LEU A 132 4.21 2.54 13.13
C LEU A 132 3.98 1.48 12.04
N SER A 133 4.61 0.32 12.19
CA SER A 133 4.42 -0.83 11.30
C SER A 133 3.02 -1.43 11.45
N THR A 134 2.39 -1.77 10.32
CA THR A 134 1.10 -2.49 10.32
C THR A 134 1.21 -3.85 11.01
N GLY A 135 2.32 -4.57 10.78
CA GLY A 135 2.57 -5.87 11.41
C GLY A 135 2.72 -5.80 12.93
N ASP A 136 3.17 -4.67 13.48
CA ASP A 136 3.20 -4.46 14.93
C ASP A 136 1.79 -4.54 15.54
N VAL A 137 0.83 -3.86 14.93
CA VAL A 137 -0.57 -3.86 15.41
C VAL A 137 -1.17 -5.28 15.38
N ILE A 138 -0.99 -6.00 14.25
CA ILE A 138 -1.49 -7.37 14.11
C ILE A 138 -0.80 -8.30 15.11
N PHE A 139 0.51 -8.20 15.25
CA PHE A 139 1.28 -9.02 16.19
C PHE A 139 0.85 -8.77 17.66
N ARG A 140 0.70 -7.51 18.07
CA ARG A 140 0.19 -7.17 19.42
C ARG A 140 -1.24 -7.68 19.61
N GLY A 141 -2.09 -7.59 18.59
CA GLY A 141 -3.44 -8.16 18.62
C GLY A 141 -3.43 -9.67 18.82
N ALA A 142 -2.54 -10.38 18.14
CA ALA A 142 -2.36 -11.83 18.29
C ALA A 142 -1.84 -12.20 19.66
N LEU A 143 -0.85 -11.48 20.18
CA LEU A 143 -0.34 -11.67 21.56
C LEU A 143 -1.45 -11.51 22.59
N LYS A 144 -2.24 -10.43 22.50
CA LYS A 144 -3.36 -10.19 23.42
C LYS A 144 -4.41 -11.31 23.38
N LYS A 145 -4.74 -11.80 22.18
CA LYS A 145 -5.65 -12.96 22.01
C LYS A 145 -5.09 -14.24 22.65
N ALA A 146 -3.76 -14.39 22.64
CA ALA A 146 -3.06 -15.52 23.28
C ALA A 146 -2.84 -15.31 24.81
N GLY A 147 -3.41 -14.28 25.42
CA GLY A 147 -3.24 -13.98 26.84
C GLY A 147 -1.86 -13.43 27.22
N ILE A 148 -1.17 -12.82 26.27
CA ILE A 148 0.16 -12.20 26.45
C ILE A 148 -0.01 -10.68 26.39
N ASP A 149 0.44 -9.97 27.43
CA ASP A 149 0.42 -8.51 27.44
C ASP A 149 1.54 -7.96 26.54
N PRO A 150 1.22 -7.32 25.38
CA PRO A 150 2.24 -6.87 24.46
C PRO A 150 3.11 -5.72 24.96
N TYR A 151 2.79 -5.13 26.11
CA TYR A 151 3.52 -4.02 26.69
C TYR A 151 4.31 -4.41 27.95
N LYS A 152 3.96 -5.54 28.60
CA LYS A 152 4.60 -6.00 29.83
C LYS A 152 5.42 -7.27 29.63
N ASP A 153 4.89 -8.22 28.84
CA ASP A 153 5.46 -9.56 28.73
C ASP A 153 6.64 -9.64 27.74
N LEU A 154 6.87 -8.61 26.91
CA LEU A 154 7.98 -8.55 25.97
C LEU A 154 8.42 -7.09 25.75
N ARG A 155 9.60 -6.91 25.12
CA ARG A 155 10.13 -5.59 24.81
C ARG A 155 10.13 -5.34 23.30
N ILE A 156 9.31 -4.41 22.85
CA ILE A 156 9.34 -3.95 21.45
C ILE A 156 10.33 -2.80 21.31
N ILE A 157 11.18 -2.88 20.28
CA ILE A 157 12.20 -1.88 19.97
C ILE A 157 11.94 -1.35 18.55
N GLU A 158 11.68 -0.05 18.46
CA GLU A 158 11.46 0.64 17.19
C GLU A 158 12.77 1.05 16.53
N PHE A 159 12.87 0.82 15.22
CA PHE A 159 14.01 1.18 14.39
C PHE A 159 13.61 2.15 13.28
N GLY A 160 14.56 2.93 12.78
CA GLY A 160 14.35 3.91 11.71
C GLY A 160 14.21 3.33 10.30
N GLY A 161 14.20 1.99 10.15
CA GLY A 161 14.03 1.34 8.84
C GLY A 161 14.27 -0.16 8.90
N GLN A 162 13.86 -0.87 7.84
CA GLN A 162 13.85 -2.33 7.78
C GLN A 162 15.26 -2.95 7.88
N ASN A 163 16.25 -2.35 7.22
CA ASN A 163 17.64 -2.82 7.27
C ASN A 163 18.21 -2.81 8.71
N ALA A 164 17.82 -1.81 9.51
CA ALA A 164 18.25 -1.74 10.91
C ALA A 164 17.62 -2.86 11.75
N VAL A 165 16.36 -3.24 11.47
CA VAL A 165 15.71 -4.39 12.10
C VAL A 165 16.44 -5.68 11.74
N VAL A 166 16.71 -5.91 10.45
CA VAL A 166 17.44 -7.10 9.97
C VAL A 166 18.81 -7.21 10.65
N GLU A 167 19.57 -6.12 10.71
CA GLU A 167 20.89 -6.08 11.38
C GLU A 167 20.79 -6.35 12.89
N ALA A 168 19.75 -5.84 13.56
CA ALA A 168 19.52 -6.08 14.98
C ALA A 168 19.28 -7.56 15.28
N VAL A 169 18.48 -8.25 14.45
CA VAL A 169 18.25 -9.71 14.55
C VAL A 169 19.57 -10.46 14.29
N ARG A 170 20.27 -10.11 13.20
CA ARG A 170 21.54 -10.75 12.82
C ARG A 170 22.57 -10.69 13.95
N LYS A 171 22.72 -9.52 14.56
CA LYS A 171 23.66 -9.29 15.68
C LYS A 171 23.17 -9.83 17.03
N GLY A 172 21.90 -10.26 17.14
CA GLY A 172 21.31 -10.71 18.39
C GLY A 172 20.97 -9.57 19.36
N ALA A 173 20.91 -8.33 18.90
CA ALA A 173 20.42 -7.19 19.68
C ALA A 173 18.93 -7.29 19.99
N VAL A 174 18.18 -7.95 19.09
CA VAL A 174 16.80 -8.40 19.29
C VAL A 174 16.68 -9.89 18.97
N ASP A 175 15.70 -10.57 19.58
CA ASP A 175 15.47 -12.02 19.40
C ASP A 175 14.70 -12.31 18.09
N ALA A 176 13.83 -11.39 17.68
CA ALA A 176 13.02 -11.47 16.47
C ALA A 176 12.82 -10.09 15.86
N GLY A 177 12.48 -10.03 14.57
CA GLY A 177 12.22 -8.78 13.88
C GLY A 177 11.00 -8.87 12.96
N ILE A 178 10.12 -7.86 12.98
CA ILE A 178 9.01 -7.76 12.03
C ILE A 178 9.45 -6.86 10.88
N VAL A 179 9.45 -7.43 9.68
CA VAL A 179 9.85 -6.74 8.44
C VAL A 179 8.89 -7.04 7.30
N PHE A 180 8.84 -6.16 6.30
CA PHE A 180 8.03 -6.37 5.10
C PHE A 180 8.87 -6.90 3.92
N SER A 181 8.18 -7.42 2.88
CA SER A 181 8.80 -7.77 1.60
C SER A 181 9.47 -6.53 0.97
N PRO A 182 10.70 -6.66 0.42
CA PRO A 182 11.47 -7.87 0.24
C PRO A 182 12.48 -8.15 1.36
N HIS A 183 12.44 -7.43 2.48
CA HIS A 183 13.49 -7.46 3.50
C HIS A 183 13.66 -8.82 4.17
N PHE A 184 12.58 -9.59 4.39
CA PHE A 184 12.71 -10.95 4.93
C PHE A 184 13.37 -11.90 3.93
N SER A 185 13.08 -11.76 2.63
CA SER A 185 13.72 -12.57 1.57
C SER A 185 15.19 -12.17 1.38
N LEU A 186 15.49 -10.87 1.43
CA LEU A 186 16.88 -10.38 1.43
C LEU A 186 17.65 -10.83 2.66
N ALA A 187 17.03 -10.80 3.84
CA ALA A 187 17.66 -11.25 5.09
C ALA A 187 17.98 -12.75 5.02
N ARG A 188 17.10 -13.57 4.42
CA ARG A 188 17.35 -14.97 4.16
C ARG A 188 18.52 -15.17 3.18
N LYS A 189 18.47 -14.51 2.03
CA LYS A 189 19.49 -14.65 0.97
C LYS A 189 20.87 -14.21 1.44
N LYS A 190 20.95 -13.09 2.18
CA LYS A 190 22.22 -12.46 2.53
C LYS A 190 22.81 -12.92 3.86
N TYR A 191 21.95 -13.27 4.83
CA TYR A 191 22.40 -13.51 6.22
C TYR A 191 21.92 -14.86 6.79
N GLY A 192 21.18 -15.66 6.01
CA GLY A 192 20.65 -16.93 6.47
C GLY A 192 19.56 -16.81 7.55
N LEU A 193 19.01 -15.60 7.79
CA LEU A 193 17.87 -15.46 8.69
C LEU A 193 16.65 -16.15 8.08
N VAL A 194 15.74 -16.61 8.92
CA VAL A 194 14.55 -17.36 8.48
C VAL A 194 13.27 -16.70 8.97
N VAL A 195 12.17 -16.95 8.26
CA VAL A 195 10.82 -16.57 8.68
C VAL A 195 10.32 -17.61 9.66
N SER A 196 9.93 -17.18 10.88
CA SER A 196 9.21 -18.02 11.83
C SER A 196 7.70 -18.01 11.55
N ASN A 197 7.12 -16.83 11.28
CA ASN A 197 5.70 -16.63 11.00
C ASN A 197 5.52 -15.53 9.95
N TYR A 198 4.55 -15.68 9.08
CA TYR A 198 4.00 -14.54 8.37
C TYR A 198 2.98 -13.83 9.26
N ILE A 199 2.89 -12.50 9.15
CA ILE A 199 1.88 -11.75 9.93
C ILE A 199 0.46 -12.15 9.52
N ALA A 200 0.28 -12.60 8.27
CA ALA A 200 -0.99 -13.16 7.77
C ALA A 200 -1.40 -14.46 8.46
N ASP A 201 -0.48 -15.19 9.13
CA ASP A 201 -0.82 -16.38 9.92
C ASP A 201 -1.67 -16.01 11.15
N PHE A 202 -1.52 -14.77 11.65
CA PHE A 202 -2.28 -14.26 12.79
C PHE A 202 -3.60 -13.59 12.38
N GLN A 203 -3.64 -12.98 11.20
CA GLN A 203 -4.83 -12.36 10.63
C GLN A 203 -4.77 -12.45 9.09
N PRO A 204 -5.35 -13.50 8.49
CA PRO A 204 -5.44 -13.62 7.04
C PRO A 204 -6.13 -12.41 6.40
N GLY A 205 -5.63 -11.97 5.25
CA GLY A 205 -6.25 -10.87 4.49
C GLY A 205 -6.18 -9.49 5.14
N TYR A 206 -5.32 -9.28 6.16
CA TYR A 206 -5.23 -7.97 6.81
C TYR A 206 -4.83 -6.86 5.84
N THR A 207 -5.46 -5.69 6.01
CA THR A 207 -5.15 -4.50 5.22
C THR A 207 -3.78 -3.97 5.59
N CYS A 208 -2.83 -3.93 4.63
CA CYS A 208 -1.48 -3.43 4.92
C CYS A 208 -1.30 -1.97 4.50
N CYS A 209 -1.38 -1.64 3.22
CA CYS A 209 -1.13 -0.28 2.76
C CYS A 209 -2.37 0.33 2.11
N ARG A 210 -2.65 1.59 2.50
CA ARG A 210 -3.80 2.36 2.00
C ARG A 210 -3.32 3.60 1.26
N LEU A 211 -4.12 4.02 0.26
CA LEU A 211 -3.97 5.31 -0.40
C LEU A 211 -4.62 6.37 0.46
N ILE A 212 -3.85 7.38 0.83
CA ILE A 212 -4.29 8.52 1.63
C ILE A 212 -3.99 9.84 0.94
N ALA A 213 -4.83 10.82 1.20
CA ALA A 213 -4.62 12.22 0.81
C ALA A 213 -5.24 13.15 1.87
N ASN A 214 -4.93 14.44 1.83
CA ASN A 214 -5.63 15.41 2.67
C ASN A 214 -7.07 15.56 2.20
N THR A 215 -8.04 15.49 3.12
CA THR A 215 -9.47 15.57 2.81
C THR A 215 -9.88 16.81 2.02
N PRO A 216 -9.37 18.03 2.33
CA PRO A 216 -9.69 19.22 1.53
C PRO A 216 -9.22 19.10 0.07
N ASP A 217 -8.04 18.47 -0.16
CA ASP A 217 -7.49 18.32 -1.50
C ASP A 217 -8.30 17.28 -2.30
N VAL A 218 -8.72 16.18 -1.65
CA VAL A 218 -9.62 15.18 -2.26
C VAL A 218 -10.94 15.81 -2.68
N LYS A 219 -11.55 16.63 -1.81
CA LYS A 219 -12.81 17.31 -2.12
C LYS A 219 -12.66 18.31 -3.28
N ALA A 220 -11.59 19.10 -3.28
CA ALA A 220 -11.35 20.12 -4.29
C ALA A 220 -10.99 19.52 -5.67
N LYS A 221 -10.33 18.36 -5.71
CA LYS A 221 -9.82 17.73 -6.93
C LYS A 221 -10.35 16.29 -7.12
N ARG A 222 -11.59 16.02 -6.71
CA ARG A 222 -12.16 14.66 -6.69
C ARG A 222 -11.96 13.92 -8.02
N ASP A 223 -12.15 14.60 -9.16
CA ASP A 223 -11.96 13.99 -10.47
C ASP A 223 -10.51 13.53 -10.73
N VAL A 224 -9.53 14.28 -10.25
CA VAL A 224 -8.11 13.89 -10.39
C VAL A 224 -7.83 12.60 -9.60
N TYR A 225 -8.35 12.47 -8.38
CA TYR A 225 -8.21 11.25 -7.59
C TYR A 225 -8.97 10.06 -8.19
N ARG A 226 -10.12 10.29 -8.81
CA ARG A 226 -10.86 9.26 -9.55
C ARG A 226 -10.05 8.77 -10.76
N ARG A 227 -9.50 9.67 -11.57
CA ARG A 227 -8.64 9.33 -12.73
C ARG A 227 -7.36 8.63 -12.30
N TYR A 228 -6.78 9.02 -11.16
CA TYR A 228 -5.65 8.33 -10.55
C TYR A 228 -5.99 6.87 -10.25
N LEU A 229 -7.15 6.61 -9.64
CA LEU A 229 -7.61 5.24 -9.36
C LEU A 229 -7.94 4.44 -10.63
N ILE A 230 -8.44 5.07 -11.71
CA ILE A 230 -8.60 4.41 -13.01
C ILE A 230 -7.25 3.85 -13.50
N ALA A 231 -6.18 4.64 -13.41
CA ALA A 231 -4.84 4.19 -13.78
C ALA A 231 -4.35 3.03 -12.89
N GLU A 232 -4.58 3.08 -11.57
CA GLU A 232 -4.22 2.01 -10.64
C GLU A 232 -5.02 0.71 -10.86
N ILE A 233 -6.31 0.81 -11.16
CA ILE A 233 -7.17 -0.33 -11.49
C ILE A 233 -6.68 -1.02 -12.76
N ARG A 234 -6.31 -0.25 -13.79
CA ARG A 234 -5.72 -0.78 -15.02
C ARG A 234 -4.35 -1.39 -14.78
N ALA A 235 -3.53 -0.79 -13.91
CA ALA A 235 -2.25 -1.34 -13.48
C ALA A 235 -2.41 -2.67 -12.75
N TYR A 236 -3.48 -2.84 -11.93
CA TYR A 236 -3.78 -4.11 -11.29
C TYR A 236 -4.10 -5.22 -12.31
N LYS A 237 -4.89 -4.92 -13.35
CA LYS A 237 -5.11 -5.87 -14.44
C LYS A 237 -3.79 -6.29 -15.08
N PHE A 238 -2.95 -5.32 -15.43
CA PHE A 238 -1.64 -5.60 -16.03
C PHE A 238 -0.77 -6.47 -15.11
N TYR A 239 -0.72 -6.16 -13.81
CA TYR A 239 -0.05 -6.95 -12.78
C TYR A 239 -0.50 -8.42 -12.78
N ARG A 240 -1.79 -8.66 -12.98
CA ARG A 240 -2.38 -10.00 -13.00
C ARG A 240 -2.04 -10.79 -14.29
N GLU A 241 -2.01 -10.11 -15.43
CA GLU A 241 -1.87 -10.74 -16.75
C GLU A 241 -0.43 -10.81 -17.27
N HIS A 242 0.47 -9.93 -16.80
CA HIS A 242 1.82 -9.79 -17.34
C HIS A 242 2.92 -9.95 -16.28
N PRO A 243 3.05 -11.14 -15.62
CA PRO A 243 3.96 -11.32 -14.49
C PRO A 243 5.43 -11.03 -14.84
N GLU A 244 5.92 -11.48 -16.00
CA GLU A 244 7.32 -11.29 -16.39
C GLU A 244 7.67 -9.81 -16.63
N GLU A 245 6.77 -9.06 -17.27
CA GLU A 245 6.99 -7.63 -17.47
C GLU A 245 6.83 -6.85 -16.18
N THR A 246 5.89 -7.22 -15.33
CA THR A 246 5.72 -6.65 -13.99
C THR A 246 6.99 -6.83 -13.14
N VAL A 247 7.60 -8.01 -13.16
CA VAL A 247 8.86 -8.28 -12.46
C VAL A 247 9.95 -7.32 -12.93
N ARG A 248 10.11 -7.13 -14.26
CA ARG A 248 11.10 -6.19 -14.81
C ARG A 248 10.83 -4.74 -14.41
N ILE A 249 9.56 -4.30 -14.41
CA ILE A 249 9.18 -2.95 -13.99
C ILE A 249 9.54 -2.74 -12.51
N PHE A 250 9.17 -3.68 -11.64
CA PHE A 250 9.43 -3.58 -10.20
C PHE A 250 10.93 -3.63 -9.88
N ALA A 251 11.65 -4.57 -10.51
CA ALA A 251 13.10 -4.72 -10.32
C ALA A 251 13.85 -3.43 -10.68
N ARG A 252 13.51 -2.83 -11.83
CA ARG A 252 14.08 -1.56 -12.27
C ARG A 252 13.74 -0.41 -11.34
N ALA A 253 12.48 -0.29 -10.93
CA ALA A 253 12.02 0.81 -10.07
C ALA A 253 12.60 0.74 -8.65
N LEU A 254 12.75 -0.46 -8.11
CA LEU A 254 13.22 -0.72 -6.75
C LEU A 254 14.71 -1.01 -6.66
N LYS A 255 15.39 -1.20 -7.80
CA LYS A 255 16.81 -1.60 -7.91
C LYS A 255 17.08 -2.92 -7.18
N LEU A 256 16.25 -3.92 -7.44
CA LEU A 256 16.29 -5.26 -6.85
C LEU A 256 16.41 -6.33 -7.94
N ASP A 257 16.90 -7.52 -7.57
CA ASP A 257 16.98 -8.67 -8.46
C ASP A 257 15.60 -9.12 -8.94
N GLU A 258 15.45 -9.45 -10.21
CA GLU A 258 14.20 -9.96 -10.79
C GLU A 258 13.75 -11.26 -10.13
N ASP A 259 14.68 -12.19 -9.83
CA ASP A 259 14.36 -13.45 -9.16
C ASP A 259 13.76 -13.22 -7.77
N LEU A 260 14.27 -12.23 -7.03
CA LEU A 260 13.72 -11.86 -5.73
C LEU A 260 12.31 -11.31 -5.85
N ILE A 261 12.11 -10.39 -6.79
CA ILE A 261 10.78 -9.80 -7.07
C ILE A 261 9.80 -10.89 -7.49
N LYS A 262 10.21 -11.78 -8.43
CA LYS A 262 9.37 -12.88 -8.90
C LYS A 262 8.99 -13.83 -7.77
N ALA A 263 9.97 -14.17 -6.93
CA ALA A 263 9.74 -15.06 -5.78
C ALA A 263 8.71 -14.46 -4.81
N ASP A 264 8.86 -13.21 -4.40
CA ASP A 264 7.98 -12.58 -3.41
C ASP A 264 6.58 -12.29 -3.98
N THR A 265 6.50 -11.86 -5.26
CA THR A 265 5.25 -11.40 -5.87
C THR A 265 4.39 -12.56 -6.39
N TYR A 266 5.00 -13.52 -7.09
CA TYR A 266 4.24 -14.53 -7.85
C TYR A 266 4.42 -15.96 -7.36
N THR A 267 5.64 -16.36 -6.90
CA THR A 267 5.89 -17.73 -6.48
C THR A 267 5.40 -17.98 -5.06
N ASN A 268 5.86 -17.16 -4.12
CA ASN A 268 5.52 -17.33 -2.69
C ASN A 268 4.24 -16.57 -2.31
N ARG A 269 3.80 -15.62 -3.14
CA ARG A 269 2.63 -14.77 -2.90
C ARG A 269 2.61 -14.20 -1.49
N THR A 270 3.74 -13.61 -1.09
CA THR A 270 3.90 -13.09 0.28
C THR A 270 3.01 -11.89 0.58
N PHE A 271 2.49 -11.26 -0.48
CA PHE A 271 1.53 -10.16 -0.43
C PHE A 271 0.60 -10.23 -1.66
N GLU A 272 -0.45 -9.46 -1.63
CA GLU A 272 -1.31 -9.16 -2.77
C GLU A 272 -1.34 -7.64 -2.99
N SER A 273 -1.01 -7.20 -4.21
CA SER A 273 -1.28 -5.82 -4.63
C SER A 273 -2.76 -5.71 -4.98
N ASN A 274 -3.49 -4.77 -4.36
CA ASN A 274 -4.91 -4.58 -4.60
C ASN A 274 -5.31 -3.13 -4.32
N PRO A 275 -5.83 -2.38 -5.34
CA PRO A 275 -6.18 -0.97 -5.18
C PRO A 275 -7.50 -0.72 -4.45
N ASP A 276 -8.25 -1.76 -4.07
CA ASP A 276 -9.51 -1.66 -3.33
C ASP A 276 -9.30 -1.01 -1.95
N PRO A 277 -10.15 -0.07 -1.53
CA PRO A 277 -10.04 0.58 -0.22
C PRO A 277 -10.20 -0.34 0.98
N LEU A 278 -10.87 -1.50 0.85
CA LEU A 278 -11.06 -2.49 1.92
C LEU A 278 -11.62 -1.86 3.20
N LYS A 279 -12.77 -1.20 3.09
CA LYS A 279 -13.35 -0.47 4.22
C LYS A 279 -13.56 -1.36 5.43
N LYS A 280 -14.16 -2.55 5.26
CA LYS A 280 -14.39 -3.49 6.36
C LYS A 280 -13.08 -3.87 7.07
N GLY A 281 -12.05 -4.27 6.29
CA GLY A 281 -10.74 -4.60 6.85
C GLY A 281 -10.04 -3.41 7.52
N THR A 282 -10.24 -2.19 7.02
CA THR A 282 -9.70 -0.96 7.64
C THR A 282 -10.41 -0.65 8.97
N LEU A 283 -11.72 -0.87 9.05
CA LEU A 283 -12.48 -0.73 10.29
C LEU A 283 -12.08 -1.78 11.34
N ASP A 284 -11.90 -3.03 10.92
CA ASP A 284 -11.42 -4.10 11.80
C ASP A 284 -10.01 -3.80 12.34
N PHE A 285 -9.15 -3.25 11.49
CA PHE A 285 -7.83 -2.81 11.90
C PHE A 285 -7.87 -1.66 12.92
N TRP A 286 -8.73 -0.66 12.70
CA TRP A 286 -8.98 0.42 13.65
C TRP A 286 -9.46 -0.11 15.00
N ASN A 287 -10.41 -1.07 15.00
CA ASN A 287 -10.91 -1.70 16.22
C ASN A 287 -9.82 -2.50 16.95
N THR A 288 -8.94 -3.18 16.18
CA THR A 288 -7.76 -3.85 16.76
C THR A 288 -6.83 -2.84 17.43
N MET A 289 -6.53 -1.72 16.79
CA MET A 289 -5.70 -0.65 17.37
C MET A 289 -6.30 -0.10 18.67
N LYS A 290 -7.62 0.09 18.74
CA LYS A 290 -8.32 0.49 19.97
C LYS A 290 -8.21 -0.59 21.03
N ALA A 291 -8.46 -1.84 20.68
CA ALA A 291 -8.48 -2.96 21.60
C ALA A 291 -7.12 -3.24 22.27
N ILE A 292 -6.02 -2.89 21.60
CA ILE A 292 -4.65 -3.05 22.15
C ILE A 292 -4.08 -1.73 22.70
N ASP A 293 -4.90 -0.72 22.93
CA ASP A 293 -4.47 0.60 23.43
C ASP A 293 -3.37 1.27 22.57
N TYR A 294 -3.36 1.00 21.26
CA TYR A 294 -2.40 1.59 20.31
C TYR A 294 -2.77 3.02 19.91
N LEU A 295 -4.06 3.35 19.96
CA LEU A 295 -4.58 4.69 19.69
C LEU A 295 -4.67 5.50 20.98
N PRO A 296 -4.46 6.83 20.92
CA PRO A 296 -4.88 7.70 22.01
C PRO A 296 -6.40 7.63 22.21
N LYS A 297 -6.89 8.05 23.37
CA LYS A 297 -8.34 8.27 23.56
C LYS A 297 -8.81 9.28 22.51
N THR A 298 -9.79 8.89 21.70
CA THR A 298 -10.28 9.69 20.57
C THR A 298 -11.76 9.44 20.32
N GLU A 299 -12.50 10.49 19.99
CA GLU A 299 -13.89 10.47 19.55
C GLU A 299 -14.02 10.50 18.01
N VAL A 300 -12.92 10.30 17.29
CA VAL A 300 -12.92 10.30 15.83
C VAL A 300 -13.78 9.16 15.30
N ASP A 301 -14.77 9.51 14.49
CA ASP A 301 -15.49 8.55 13.65
C ASP A 301 -14.68 8.25 12.39
N ILE A 302 -13.99 7.12 12.41
CA ILE A 302 -13.13 6.69 11.31
C ILE A 302 -13.90 6.52 9.98
N ASN A 303 -15.22 6.28 10.00
CA ASN A 303 -16.01 6.15 8.79
C ASN A 303 -15.98 7.43 7.93
N ARG A 304 -15.83 8.60 8.54
CA ARG A 304 -15.73 9.90 7.84
C ARG A 304 -14.39 10.08 7.12
N HIS A 305 -13.42 9.23 7.41
CA HIS A 305 -12.08 9.25 6.84
C HIS A 305 -11.86 8.15 5.78
N ILE A 306 -12.89 7.37 5.45
CA ILE A 306 -12.82 6.31 4.42
C ILE A 306 -13.86 6.62 3.35
N ASP A 307 -13.41 7.09 2.18
CA ASP A 307 -14.26 7.38 1.03
C ASP A 307 -14.08 6.30 -0.05
N THR A 308 -14.96 5.30 -0.02
CA THR A 308 -14.97 4.21 -1.02
C THR A 308 -15.65 4.62 -2.33
N THR A 309 -16.35 5.76 -2.35
CA THR A 309 -17.14 6.17 -3.52
C THR A 309 -16.26 6.62 -4.68
N ILE A 310 -15.07 7.19 -4.40
CA ILE A 310 -14.11 7.57 -5.45
C ILE A 310 -13.61 6.32 -6.20
N TYR A 311 -13.30 5.25 -5.46
CA TYR A 311 -12.89 3.98 -6.06
C TYR A 311 -14.06 3.35 -6.84
N ARG A 312 -15.28 3.39 -6.29
CA ARG A 312 -16.48 2.90 -6.98
C ARG A 312 -16.68 3.62 -8.33
N GLU A 313 -16.64 4.94 -8.34
CA GLU A 313 -16.75 5.75 -9.56
C GLU A 313 -15.64 5.41 -10.58
N ALA A 314 -14.40 5.20 -10.12
CA ALA A 314 -13.30 4.81 -10.98
C ALA A 314 -13.50 3.41 -11.58
N LEU A 315 -13.95 2.45 -10.77
CA LEU A 315 -14.20 1.08 -11.22
C LEU A 315 -15.41 1.01 -12.16
N ASP A 316 -16.48 1.78 -11.92
CA ASP A 316 -17.63 1.89 -12.81
C ASP A 316 -17.22 2.42 -14.19
N GLU A 317 -16.35 3.42 -14.23
CA GLU A 317 -15.82 3.94 -15.49
C GLU A 317 -14.97 2.90 -16.24
N VAL A 318 -14.14 2.13 -15.51
CA VAL A 318 -13.34 1.05 -16.11
C VAL A 318 -14.25 -0.07 -16.63
N LEU A 319 -15.26 -0.48 -15.87
CA LEU A 319 -16.24 -1.48 -16.32
C LEU A 319 -17.03 -1.02 -17.54
N LYS A 320 -17.34 0.26 -17.65
CA LYS A 320 -17.98 0.83 -18.84
C LYS A 320 -17.04 0.80 -20.07
N ARG A 321 -15.76 1.09 -19.89
CA ARG A 321 -14.75 1.03 -20.96
C ARG A 321 -14.46 -0.40 -21.40
N TYR A 322 -14.54 -1.37 -20.49
CA TYR A 322 -14.16 -2.78 -20.68
C TYR A 322 -15.24 -3.73 -20.10
N PRO A 323 -16.46 -3.76 -20.67
CA PRO A 323 -17.59 -4.42 -20.05
C PRO A 323 -17.48 -5.95 -19.93
N ASP A 324 -16.65 -6.58 -20.77
CA ASP A 324 -16.50 -8.03 -20.80
C ASP A 324 -15.23 -8.54 -20.10
N ASP A 325 -14.43 -7.64 -19.56
CA ASP A 325 -13.18 -8.02 -18.92
C ASP A 325 -13.40 -8.77 -17.59
N PRO A 326 -12.91 -10.01 -17.47
CA PRO A 326 -13.17 -10.83 -16.28
C PRO A 326 -12.49 -10.30 -15.03
N ILE A 327 -11.31 -9.67 -15.13
CA ILE A 327 -10.57 -9.13 -13.98
C ILE A 327 -11.32 -7.95 -13.39
N PHE A 328 -11.86 -7.04 -14.20
CA PHE A 328 -12.63 -5.92 -13.68
C PHE A 328 -13.98 -6.36 -13.09
N LYS A 329 -14.60 -7.42 -13.62
CA LYS A 329 -15.78 -8.04 -12.99
C LYS A 329 -15.44 -8.70 -11.65
N GLU A 330 -14.28 -9.36 -11.54
CA GLU A 330 -13.76 -9.89 -10.27
C GLU A 330 -13.54 -8.76 -9.26
N MET A 331 -12.94 -7.63 -9.68
CA MET A 331 -12.74 -6.45 -8.83
C MET A 331 -14.07 -5.85 -8.36
N ASP A 332 -15.12 -5.83 -9.18
CA ASP A 332 -16.45 -5.37 -8.80
C ASP A 332 -17.08 -6.26 -7.71
N ALA A 333 -16.99 -7.59 -7.89
CA ALA A 333 -17.46 -8.54 -6.89
C ALA A 333 -16.65 -8.40 -5.57
N PHE A 334 -15.33 -8.23 -5.67
CA PHE A 334 -14.45 -8.01 -4.52
C PHE A 334 -14.81 -6.71 -3.77
N PHE A 335 -15.03 -5.62 -4.50
CA PHE A 335 -15.45 -4.35 -3.90
C PHE A 335 -16.76 -4.49 -3.11
N LYS A 336 -17.78 -5.12 -3.69
CA LYS A 336 -19.08 -5.35 -3.04
C LYS A 336 -18.96 -6.18 -1.76
N ALA A 337 -18.03 -7.12 -1.72
CA ALA A 337 -17.79 -7.96 -0.56
C ALA A 337 -17.08 -7.24 0.59
N ASN A 338 -16.22 -6.25 0.29
CA ASN A 338 -15.25 -5.69 1.24
C ASN A 338 -15.52 -4.22 1.65
N ASN A 339 -16.51 -3.55 1.04
CA ASN A 339 -16.78 -2.11 1.30
C ASN A 339 -18.24 -1.80 1.69
#